data_fe8b93de5e265ea82056e34e15752d01
#
_entry.id   fe8b93de5e265ea82056e34e15752d01
#
_cell.length_a   1.000
_cell.length_b   1.000
_cell.length_c   1.000
_cell.angle_alpha   90.00
_cell.angle_beta   90.00
_cell.angle_gamma   90.00
#
_symmetry.space_group_name_H-M   'P 1'
#
loop_
_entity.id
_entity.type
_entity.pdbx_description
1 polymer ?
#
loop_
_entity_poly.entity_id
_entity_poly.type
_entity_poly.pdbx_seq_one_letter_code
_entity_poly.pdbx_strand_id
1 'polypeptide(L)'
;MKIHLPSIGIGIGAIAVVIVVISLFGQGFSNHMIPNNVPSNSDNTTSQNDASSQKVAMSLLTENTSPVLGSNDAPITMIEFGDYQCFYCNQFYHTTEPDIVKNYINTGKVRMVFKDFVIIGQDSVNAAHAAHCAQEQGKFWEYHDALYNNWAGENTGWASSSNLLKFANSVGLNATQFDQCMSESRYISTVQGSLSNAKDLGLTGTPDFFIIAPDKTVSKIVGAQPFDVFDELFKSKLKS
;
A
#
# COMPACT_ATOMS: atom_id res chain seq x y z
N MET A 1 41.60 -21.30 36.51
CA MET A 1 41.15 -21.67 35.17
C MET A 1 40.36 -20.48 34.62
N LYS A 2 40.97 -19.65 33.77
CA LYS A 2 40.38 -18.43 33.23
C LYS A 2 39.74 -18.77 31.89
N ILE A 3 38.42 -18.58 31.78
CA ILE A 3 37.67 -18.82 30.55
C ILE A 3 37.64 -17.51 29.76
N HIS A 4 38.29 -17.50 28.60
CA HIS A 4 38.21 -16.41 27.65
C HIS A 4 36.90 -16.56 26.84
N LEU A 5 35.99 -15.58 26.93
CA LEU A 5 34.88 -15.41 25.99
C LEU A 5 35.35 -14.62 24.75
N PRO A 6 35.02 -15.06 23.54
CA PRO A 6 35.26 -14.27 22.35
C PRO A 6 34.19 -13.15 22.22
N SER A 7 34.65 -11.95 22.01
CA SER A 7 33.80 -10.78 21.66
C SER A 7 33.19 -10.99 20.27
N ILE A 8 31.89 -11.16 20.23
CA ILE A 8 31.12 -11.12 18.97
C ILE A 8 30.95 -9.66 18.59
N GLY A 9 31.69 -9.22 17.59
CA GLY A 9 31.49 -7.91 16.96
C GLY A 9 30.14 -7.88 16.25
N ILE A 10 29.22 -7.04 16.74
CA ILE A 10 27.96 -6.72 16.05
C ILE A 10 28.33 -5.81 14.88
N GLY A 11 28.40 -6.38 13.68
CA GLY A 11 28.50 -5.63 12.45
C GLY A 11 27.19 -4.84 12.25
N ILE A 12 27.25 -3.52 12.38
CA ILE A 12 26.18 -2.62 11.97
C ILE A 12 26.15 -2.67 10.44
N GLY A 13 25.31 -3.52 9.88
CA GLY A 13 25.00 -3.51 8.46
C GLY A 13 24.25 -2.21 8.15
N ALA A 14 24.88 -1.31 7.41
CA ALA A 14 24.20 -0.15 6.86
C ALA A 14 23.11 -0.64 5.90
N ILE A 15 21.84 -0.57 6.34
CA ILE A 15 20.69 -0.82 5.48
C ILE A 15 20.62 0.37 4.52
N ALA A 16 20.98 0.13 3.27
CA ALA A 16 20.80 1.13 2.22
C ALA A 16 19.29 1.32 1.99
N VAL A 17 18.75 2.43 2.49
CA VAL A 17 17.38 2.85 2.17
C VAL A 17 17.38 3.29 0.71
N VAL A 18 16.81 2.47 -0.16
CA VAL A 18 16.63 2.84 -1.58
C VAL A 18 15.34 3.65 -1.69
N ILE A 19 15.46 4.97 -1.62
CA ILE A 19 14.39 5.88 -2.02
C ILE A 19 14.44 5.98 -3.54
N VAL A 20 13.58 5.24 -4.22
CA VAL A 20 13.43 5.37 -5.67
C VAL A 20 12.48 6.52 -5.95
N VAL A 21 13.02 7.67 -6.30
CA VAL A 21 12.24 8.76 -6.89
C VAL A 21 11.97 8.37 -8.33
N ILE A 22 10.78 7.86 -8.61
CA ILE A 22 10.35 7.61 -9.98
C ILE A 22 9.93 8.95 -10.57
N SER A 23 10.87 9.65 -11.18
CA SER A 23 10.54 10.72 -12.10
C SER A 23 10.00 10.05 -13.35
N LEU A 24 8.67 10.09 -13.56
CA LEU A 24 8.00 9.59 -14.76
C LEU A 24 8.30 10.50 -15.98
N PHE A 25 9.57 10.87 -16.15
CA PHE A 25 10.06 11.48 -17.37
C PHE A 25 10.87 10.45 -18.13
N GLY A 26 10.44 10.18 -19.36
CA GLY A 26 10.92 9.14 -20.24
C GLY A 26 12.43 9.08 -20.36
N GLN A 27 12.97 7.88 -20.18
CA GLN A 27 14.21 7.50 -20.83
C GLN A 27 13.85 6.47 -21.93
N GLY A 28 13.90 6.96 -23.16
CA GLY A 28 13.71 6.14 -24.34
C GLY A 28 14.79 5.07 -24.42
N PHE A 29 14.37 3.83 -24.63
CA PHE A 29 15.26 2.76 -25.04
C PHE A 29 15.76 3.05 -26.44
N SER A 30 17.06 3.37 -26.56
CA SER A 30 17.75 3.43 -27.83
C SER A 30 17.97 2.02 -28.36
N ASN A 31 17.31 1.66 -29.45
CA ASN A 31 17.71 0.53 -30.26
C ASN A 31 17.79 0.88 -31.73
N HIS A 32 18.98 0.69 -32.24
CA HIS A 32 19.40 0.34 -33.59
C HIS A 32 19.03 1.25 -34.77
N MET A 33 20.11 1.76 -35.36
CA MET A 33 20.16 2.49 -36.62
C MET A 33 19.66 1.67 -37.82
N ILE A 34 18.73 2.27 -38.58
CA ILE A 34 18.60 2.07 -40.04
C ILE A 34 18.35 3.46 -40.63
N PRO A 35 19.11 3.90 -41.64
CA PRO A 35 18.92 5.22 -42.23
C PRO A 35 17.86 5.14 -43.34
N ASN A 36 16.76 5.86 -43.19
CA ASN A 36 15.93 6.24 -44.34
C ASN A 36 15.28 7.61 -44.09
N ASN A 37 15.54 8.52 -44.99
CA ASN A 37 14.98 9.84 -45.14
C ASN A 37 13.45 9.81 -45.21
N VAL A 38 12.76 10.40 -44.23
CA VAL A 38 11.36 10.83 -44.36
C VAL A 38 11.25 12.19 -43.60
N PRO A 39 10.54 13.20 -44.17
CA PRO A 39 10.54 14.55 -43.62
C PRO A 39 9.84 14.62 -42.26
N SER A 40 10.44 15.37 -41.34
CA SER A 40 10.03 15.63 -39.98
C SER A 40 8.65 16.27 -39.89
N ASN A 41 7.72 15.51 -39.32
CA ASN A 41 6.51 16.02 -38.71
C ASN A 41 6.43 15.39 -37.30
N SER A 42 7.23 15.85 -36.39
CA SER A 42 7.38 15.26 -35.06
C SER A 42 7.46 16.33 -34.00
N ASP A 43 6.31 16.79 -33.47
CA ASP A 43 6.32 17.55 -32.20
C ASP A 43 5.05 17.31 -31.34
N ASN A 44 4.07 16.48 -31.76
CA ASN A 44 2.84 16.34 -31.00
C ASN A 44 2.58 14.92 -30.43
N THR A 45 3.37 13.92 -30.82
CA THR A 45 3.08 12.51 -30.44
C THR A 45 3.71 12.13 -29.10
N THR A 46 4.84 12.74 -28.73
CA THR A 46 5.57 12.43 -27.49
C THR A 46 4.83 12.93 -26.25
N SER A 47 4.30 14.16 -26.28
CA SER A 47 3.55 14.74 -25.17
C SER A 47 2.23 14.00 -24.86
N GLN A 48 1.56 13.47 -25.88
CA GLN A 48 0.31 12.74 -25.69
C GLN A 48 0.55 11.35 -25.08
N ASN A 49 1.63 10.68 -25.44
CA ASN A 49 1.99 9.37 -24.91
C ASN A 49 2.42 9.48 -23.44
N ASP A 50 3.16 10.53 -23.05
CA ASP A 50 3.59 10.75 -21.66
C ASP A 50 2.40 11.05 -20.74
N ALA A 51 1.46 11.89 -21.18
CA ALA A 51 0.26 12.21 -20.42
C ALA A 51 -0.66 10.99 -20.23
N SER A 52 -0.78 10.13 -21.27
CA SER A 52 -1.57 8.90 -21.18
C SER A 52 -0.94 7.89 -20.23
N SER A 53 0.38 7.72 -20.27
CA SER A 53 1.12 6.83 -19.37
C SER A 53 1.04 7.28 -17.91
N GLN A 54 1.16 8.57 -17.64
CA GLN A 54 0.99 9.14 -16.30
C GLN A 54 -0.44 8.94 -15.77
N LYS A 55 -1.45 9.10 -16.62
CA LYS A 55 -2.85 8.88 -16.25
C LYS A 55 -3.09 7.40 -15.90
N VAL A 56 -2.56 6.47 -16.67
CA VAL A 56 -2.66 5.03 -16.40
C VAL A 56 -1.95 4.69 -15.08
N ALA A 57 -0.72 5.17 -14.86
CA ALA A 57 -0.01 4.92 -13.62
C ALA A 57 -0.76 5.49 -12.39
N MET A 58 -1.39 6.66 -12.52
CA MET A 58 -2.18 7.25 -11.44
C MET A 58 -3.46 6.45 -11.17
N SER A 59 -4.15 5.92 -12.20
CA SER A 59 -5.35 5.10 -11.98
C SER A 59 -5.02 3.79 -11.25
N LEU A 60 -3.88 3.15 -11.55
CA LEU A 60 -3.41 1.96 -10.81
C LEU A 60 -3.22 2.24 -9.32
N LEU A 61 -2.86 3.47 -8.95
CA LEU A 61 -2.69 3.87 -7.55
C LEU A 61 -4.00 4.24 -6.86
N THR A 62 -4.98 4.80 -7.58
CA THR A 62 -6.16 5.43 -6.98
C THR A 62 -7.46 4.65 -7.13
N GLU A 63 -7.50 3.64 -8.00
CA GLU A 63 -8.65 2.73 -8.15
C GLU A 63 -8.57 1.53 -7.21
N ASN A 64 -9.69 0.92 -6.89
CA ASN A 64 -9.78 -0.25 -6.02
C ASN A 64 -9.08 -0.05 -4.66
N THR A 65 -9.34 1.09 -4.03
CA THR A 65 -8.80 1.45 -2.70
C THR A 65 -9.84 1.25 -1.60
N SER A 66 -9.37 1.23 -0.36
CA SER A 66 -10.19 1.47 0.81
C SER A 66 -10.80 2.88 0.80
N PRO A 67 -11.76 3.17 1.71
CA PRO A 67 -12.07 4.55 2.10
C PRO A 67 -10.82 5.27 2.62
N VAL A 68 -10.84 6.60 2.53
CA VAL A 68 -9.76 7.45 3.05
C VAL A 68 -9.74 7.43 4.58
N LEU A 69 -8.56 7.22 5.17
CA LEU A 69 -8.27 7.54 6.56
C LEU A 69 -7.72 8.95 6.66
N GLY A 70 -8.32 9.78 7.51
CA GLY A 70 -7.94 11.19 7.68
C GLY A 70 -8.77 12.16 6.83
N SER A 71 -8.24 13.35 6.62
CA SER A 71 -8.93 14.42 5.88
C SER A 71 -8.85 14.23 4.37
N ASN A 72 -9.98 14.35 3.67
CA ASN A 72 -9.99 14.35 2.20
C ASN A 72 -9.19 15.53 1.61
N ASP A 73 -9.01 16.61 2.36
CA ASP A 73 -8.27 17.80 1.94
C ASP A 73 -6.77 17.73 2.29
N ALA A 74 -6.30 16.61 2.85
CA ALA A 74 -4.88 16.45 3.18
C ALA A 74 -4.01 16.56 1.92
N PRO A 75 -2.93 17.37 1.98
CA PRO A 75 -2.09 17.66 0.80
C PRO A 75 -1.32 16.43 0.30
N ILE A 76 -1.01 15.49 1.18
CA ILE A 76 -0.29 14.26 0.83
C ILE A 76 -1.24 13.08 0.90
N THR A 77 -1.16 12.18 -0.10
CA THR A 77 -1.82 10.87 -0.05
C THR A 77 -0.77 9.78 0.11
N MET A 78 -0.88 9.00 1.17
CA MET A 78 -0.15 7.74 1.37
C MET A 78 -1.02 6.58 0.92
N ILE A 79 -0.50 5.73 0.08
CA ILE A 79 -1.16 4.51 -0.42
C ILE A 79 -0.32 3.34 0.05
N GLU A 80 -0.88 2.47 0.86
CA GLU A 80 -0.26 1.21 1.27
C GLU A 80 -0.80 0.06 0.42
N PHE A 81 0.08 -0.70 -0.20
CA PHE A 81 -0.22 -2.01 -0.74
C PHE A 81 0.14 -3.07 0.31
N GLY A 82 -0.86 -3.68 0.89
CA GLY A 82 -0.69 -4.59 2.02
C GLY A 82 -1.42 -5.92 1.85
N ASP A 83 -1.04 -6.87 2.69
CA ASP A 83 -1.68 -8.18 2.83
C ASP A 83 -1.93 -8.43 4.33
N TYR A 84 -3.17 -8.69 4.70
CA TYR A 84 -3.54 -8.91 6.11
C TYR A 84 -2.87 -10.13 6.74
N GLN A 85 -2.36 -11.06 5.95
CA GLN A 85 -1.57 -12.18 6.47
C GLN A 85 -0.08 -11.84 6.66
N CYS A 86 0.43 -10.80 5.98
CA CYS A 86 1.85 -10.51 5.92
C CYS A 86 2.43 -10.12 7.29
N PHE A 87 3.48 -10.81 7.70
CA PHE A 87 4.21 -10.50 8.93
C PHE A 87 4.72 -9.05 8.97
N TYR A 88 5.30 -8.57 7.87
CA TYR A 88 5.84 -7.21 7.80
C TYR A 88 4.76 -6.12 7.76
N CYS A 89 3.58 -6.40 7.18
CA CYS A 89 2.43 -5.49 7.26
C CYS A 89 1.92 -5.39 8.70
N ASN A 90 1.80 -6.52 9.39
CA ASN A 90 1.44 -6.55 10.81
C ASN A 90 2.48 -5.82 11.66
N GLN A 91 3.77 -5.99 11.38
CA GLN A 91 4.83 -5.24 12.06
C GLN A 91 4.69 -3.73 11.82
N PHE A 92 4.49 -3.29 10.57
CA PHE A 92 4.29 -1.88 10.24
C PHE A 92 3.10 -1.28 10.99
N TYR A 93 1.96 -1.95 10.96
CA TYR A 93 0.74 -1.56 11.67
C TYR A 93 0.98 -1.33 13.16
N HIS A 94 1.76 -2.19 13.84
CA HIS A 94 2.00 -2.07 15.29
C HIS A 94 3.15 -1.15 15.66
N THR A 95 4.10 -0.84 14.77
CA THR A 95 5.33 -0.11 15.13
C THR A 95 5.46 1.26 14.49
N THR A 96 5.02 1.43 13.25
CA THR A 96 5.25 2.65 12.45
C THR A 96 3.96 3.43 12.20
N GLU A 97 2.89 2.74 11.83
CA GLU A 97 1.61 3.37 11.48
C GLU A 97 1.03 4.22 12.62
N PRO A 98 1.08 3.82 13.92
CA PRO A 98 0.55 4.65 15.01
C PRO A 98 1.18 6.04 15.08
N ASP A 99 2.48 6.15 14.81
CA ASP A 99 3.17 7.45 14.78
C ASP A 99 2.80 8.25 13.53
N ILE A 100 2.58 7.61 12.38
CA ILE A 100 2.07 8.28 11.17
C ILE A 100 0.66 8.81 11.42
N VAL A 101 -0.23 8.00 11.99
CA VAL A 101 -1.60 8.40 12.33
C VAL A 101 -1.58 9.61 13.27
N LYS A 102 -0.80 9.54 14.34
CA LYS A 102 -0.71 10.58 15.35
C LYS A 102 -0.16 11.90 14.81
N ASN A 103 0.94 11.86 14.05
CA ASN A 103 1.71 13.05 13.69
C ASN A 103 1.29 13.68 12.37
N TYR A 104 0.63 12.90 11.49
CA TYR A 104 0.34 13.31 10.13
C TYR A 104 -1.14 13.16 9.74
N ILE A 105 -1.77 12.02 10.01
CA ILE A 105 -3.16 11.79 9.59
C ILE A 105 -4.12 12.61 10.46
N ASN A 106 -3.99 12.50 11.79
CA ASN A 106 -4.81 13.25 12.74
C ASN A 106 -4.59 14.77 12.68
N THR A 107 -3.46 15.19 12.10
CA THR A 107 -3.16 16.63 11.91
C THR A 107 -3.57 17.15 10.53
N GLY A 108 -4.20 16.31 9.70
CA GLY A 108 -4.67 16.67 8.36
C GLY A 108 -3.58 16.91 7.31
N LYS A 109 -2.35 16.50 7.58
CA LYS A 109 -1.20 16.67 6.65
C LYS A 109 -1.09 15.54 5.64
N VAL A 110 -1.49 14.35 6.03
CA VAL A 110 -1.50 13.13 5.22
C VAL A 110 -2.87 12.48 5.35
N ARG A 111 -3.37 11.95 4.25
CA ARG A 111 -4.45 10.97 4.22
C ARG A 111 -3.92 9.63 3.74
N MET A 112 -4.52 8.55 4.19
CA MET A 112 -4.11 7.20 3.84
C MET A 112 -5.22 6.44 3.15
N VAL A 113 -4.87 5.59 2.20
CA VAL A 113 -5.71 4.54 1.65
C VAL A 113 -4.94 3.23 1.64
N PHE A 114 -5.66 2.14 1.83
CA PHE A 114 -5.15 0.79 1.74
C PHE A 114 -5.54 0.13 0.42
N LYS A 115 -4.65 -0.65 -0.16
CA LYS A 115 -4.87 -1.44 -1.36
C LYS A 115 -4.46 -2.88 -1.11
N ASP A 116 -5.36 -3.78 -1.46
CA ASP A 116 -5.14 -5.20 -1.24
C ASP A 116 -4.11 -5.76 -2.23
N PHE A 117 -3.02 -6.30 -1.71
CA PHE A 117 -2.05 -7.07 -2.47
C PHE A 117 -1.96 -8.48 -1.91
N VAL A 118 -3.02 -9.26 -2.13
CA VAL A 118 -3.28 -10.58 -1.54
C VAL A 118 -2.43 -11.67 -2.19
N ILE A 119 -1.21 -11.88 -1.69
CA ILE A 119 -0.20 -12.78 -2.30
C ILE A 119 0.17 -13.98 -1.44
N ILE A 120 -0.27 -14.04 -0.17
CA ILE A 120 0.17 -15.10 0.75
C ILE A 120 -0.74 -16.33 0.67
N GLY A 121 -2.06 -16.12 0.57
CA GLY A 121 -2.96 -17.26 0.49
C GLY A 121 -4.45 -16.90 0.53
N GLN A 122 -5.29 -17.92 0.72
CA GLN A 122 -6.75 -17.72 0.71
C GLN A 122 -7.22 -16.84 1.87
N ASP A 123 -6.59 -16.93 3.04
CA ASP A 123 -6.93 -16.09 4.18
C ASP A 123 -6.70 -14.61 3.89
N SER A 124 -5.71 -14.25 3.04
CA SER A 124 -5.50 -12.87 2.57
C SER A 124 -6.72 -12.35 1.80
N VAL A 125 -7.22 -13.17 0.87
CA VAL A 125 -8.41 -12.82 0.06
C VAL A 125 -9.65 -12.68 0.96
N ASN A 126 -9.82 -13.61 1.90
CA ASN A 126 -10.95 -13.59 2.83
C ASN A 126 -10.92 -12.35 3.74
N ALA A 127 -9.76 -12.02 4.30
CA ALA A 127 -9.58 -10.86 5.17
C ALA A 127 -9.80 -9.54 4.42
N ALA A 128 -9.22 -9.41 3.22
CA ALA A 128 -9.42 -8.24 2.37
C ALA A 128 -10.90 -8.04 2.00
N HIS A 129 -11.56 -9.11 1.53
CA HIS A 129 -12.99 -9.07 1.23
C HIS A 129 -13.82 -8.66 2.45
N ALA A 130 -13.49 -9.19 3.63
CA ALA A 130 -14.18 -8.86 4.88
C ALA A 130 -14.02 -7.38 5.27
N ALA A 131 -12.84 -6.79 5.09
CA ALA A 131 -12.61 -5.36 5.32
C ALA A 131 -13.49 -4.49 4.41
N HIS A 132 -13.59 -4.85 3.12
CA HIS A 132 -14.50 -4.16 2.21
C HIS A 132 -15.98 -4.39 2.54
N CYS A 133 -16.37 -5.55 3.06
CA CYS A 133 -17.74 -5.75 3.56
C CYS A 133 -18.05 -4.86 4.79
N ALA A 134 -17.06 -4.62 5.65
CA ALA A 134 -17.18 -3.66 6.75
C ALA A 134 -17.35 -2.21 6.27
N GLN A 135 -16.77 -1.87 5.11
CA GLN A 135 -16.92 -0.58 4.45
C GLN A 135 -18.37 -0.20 4.17
N GLU A 136 -19.24 -1.15 3.80
CA GLU A 136 -20.67 -0.89 3.56
C GLU A 136 -21.38 -0.29 4.78
N GLN A 137 -20.82 -0.53 5.96
CA GLN A 137 -21.33 -0.01 7.23
C GLN A 137 -20.46 1.13 7.80
N GLY A 138 -19.56 1.69 6.96
CA GLY A 138 -18.70 2.81 7.33
C GLY A 138 -17.58 2.45 8.32
N LYS A 139 -17.23 1.16 8.44
CA LYS A 139 -16.28 0.65 9.45
C LYS A 139 -15.10 -0.11 8.86
N PHE A 140 -14.61 0.34 7.70
CA PHE A 140 -13.44 -0.28 7.08
C PHE A 140 -12.23 -0.25 8.02
N TRP A 141 -11.91 0.91 8.58
CA TRP A 141 -10.69 1.10 9.36
C TRP A 141 -10.77 0.43 10.72
N GLU A 142 -11.92 0.45 11.39
CA GLU A 142 -12.11 -0.30 12.64
C GLU A 142 -11.99 -1.82 12.40
N TYR A 143 -12.42 -2.28 11.23
CA TYR A 143 -12.28 -3.68 10.87
C TYR A 143 -10.85 -4.04 10.44
N HIS A 144 -10.17 -3.15 9.73
CA HIS A 144 -8.75 -3.22 9.42
C HIS A 144 -7.91 -3.38 10.70
N ASP A 145 -8.18 -2.54 11.71
CA ASP A 145 -7.54 -2.64 13.02
C ASP A 145 -7.83 -4.00 13.70
N ALA A 146 -9.08 -4.47 13.61
CA ALA A 146 -9.43 -5.76 14.18
C ALA A 146 -8.70 -6.93 13.49
N LEU A 147 -8.47 -6.87 12.18
CA LEU A 147 -7.71 -7.88 11.46
C LEU A 147 -6.26 -7.94 11.93
N TYR A 148 -5.54 -6.81 11.97
CA TYR A 148 -4.15 -6.81 12.42
C TYR A 148 -3.99 -7.11 13.91
N ASN A 149 -4.91 -6.65 14.76
CA ASN A 149 -4.89 -6.95 16.20
C ASN A 149 -5.21 -8.43 16.51
N ASN A 150 -5.80 -9.17 15.58
CA ASN A 150 -6.08 -10.60 15.73
C ASN A 150 -5.21 -11.47 14.78
N TRP A 151 -4.17 -10.87 14.19
CA TRP A 151 -3.24 -11.61 13.32
C TRP A 151 -2.61 -12.79 14.08
N ALA A 152 -2.65 -13.98 13.48
CA ALA A 152 -2.14 -15.20 14.13
C ALA A 152 -1.18 -15.99 13.23
N GLY A 153 -0.53 -15.30 12.28
CA GLY A 153 0.47 -15.90 11.40
C GLY A 153 -0.04 -16.20 10.00
N GLU A 154 0.91 -16.36 9.09
CA GLU A 154 0.63 -16.64 7.68
C GLU A 154 0.12 -18.07 7.48
N ASN A 155 -0.95 -18.26 6.72
CA ASN A 155 -1.55 -19.54 6.36
C ASN A 155 -1.95 -20.42 7.57
N THR A 156 -2.37 -19.82 8.66
CA THR A 156 -2.80 -20.53 9.88
C THR A 156 -4.32 -20.79 9.93
N GLY A 157 -5.09 -20.26 8.98
CA GLY A 157 -6.54 -20.36 8.98
C GLY A 157 -7.23 -19.38 9.95
N TRP A 158 -6.51 -18.36 10.45
CA TRP A 158 -7.04 -17.38 11.40
C TRP A 158 -8.14 -16.51 10.79
N ALA A 159 -8.09 -16.24 9.47
CA ALA A 159 -9.12 -15.52 8.73
C ALA A 159 -10.24 -16.44 8.21
N SER A 160 -10.63 -17.45 8.99
CA SER A 160 -11.81 -18.29 8.71
C SER A 160 -13.09 -17.46 8.81
N SER A 161 -14.15 -17.85 8.08
CA SER A 161 -15.45 -17.15 8.10
C SER A 161 -15.99 -16.94 9.51
N SER A 162 -15.82 -17.93 10.40
CA SER A 162 -16.27 -17.82 11.79
C SER A 162 -15.49 -16.77 12.59
N ASN A 163 -14.17 -16.62 12.35
CA ASN A 163 -13.36 -15.62 13.02
C ASN A 163 -13.63 -14.22 12.44
N LEU A 164 -13.74 -14.09 11.12
CA LEU A 164 -14.09 -12.83 10.47
C LEU A 164 -15.44 -12.30 10.97
N LEU A 165 -16.44 -13.18 11.18
CA LEU A 165 -17.72 -12.78 11.77
C LEU A 165 -17.57 -12.34 13.25
N LYS A 166 -16.69 -12.98 14.04
CA LYS A 166 -16.39 -12.53 15.40
C LYS A 166 -15.74 -11.13 15.39
N PHE A 167 -14.83 -10.87 14.47
CA PHE A 167 -14.22 -9.54 14.33
C PHE A 167 -15.27 -8.49 13.92
N ALA A 168 -16.18 -8.84 13.01
CA ALA A 168 -17.30 -7.99 12.64
C ALA A 168 -18.17 -7.60 13.85
N ASN A 169 -18.50 -8.57 14.68
CA ASN A 169 -19.26 -8.33 15.92
C ASN A 169 -18.46 -7.45 16.90
N SER A 170 -17.15 -7.66 17.04
CA SER A 170 -16.31 -6.90 17.98
C SER A 170 -16.23 -5.42 17.65
N VAL A 171 -16.31 -5.06 16.36
CA VAL A 171 -16.34 -3.65 15.91
C VAL A 171 -17.77 -3.12 15.75
N GLY A 172 -18.78 -3.90 16.16
CA GLY A 172 -20.20 -3.50 16.19
C GLY A 172 -20.84 -3.40 14.81
N LEU A 173 -20.44 -4.26 13.86
CA LEU A 173 -21.13 -4.41 12.58
C LEU A 173 -22.46 -5.18 12.75
N ASN A 174 -23.41 -4.91 11.86
CA ASN A 174 -24.58 -5.77 11.71
C ASN A 174 -24.11 -7.09 11.08
N ALA A 175 -24.15 -8.17 11.87
CA ALA A 175 -23.68 -9.49 11.48
C ALA A 175 -24.39 -10.04 10.24
N THR A 176 -25.71 -9.82 10.12
CA THR A 176 -26.48 -10.32 8.97
C THR A 176 -26.09 -9.64 7.68
N GLN A 177 -25.92 -8.31 7.68
CA GLN A 177 -25.46 -7.56 6.50
C GLN A 177 -24.06 -7.95 6.11
N PHE A 178 -23.16 -8.11 7.11
CA PHE A 178 -21.78 -8.54 6.87
C PHE A 178 -21.73 -9.94 6.26
N ASP A 179 -22.44 -10.92 6.82
CA ASP A 179 -22.48 -12.30 6.32
C ASP A 179 -23.09 -12.37 4.91
N GLN A 180 -24.13 -11.57 4.63
CA GLN A 180 -24.70 -11.46 3.30
C GLN A 180 -23.67 -10.91 2.29
N CYS A 181 -22.93 -9.84 2.62
CA CYS A 181 -21.88 -9.30 1.76
C CYS A 181 -20.80 -10.34 1.47
N MET A 182 -20.35 -11.07 2.49
CA MET A 182 -19.36 -12.14 2.37
C MET A 182 -19.85 -13.28 1.47
N SER A 183 -21.08 -13.76 1.69
CA SER A 183 -21.66 -14.88 0.92
C SER A 183 -21.93 -14.52 -0.54
N GLU A 184 -22.28 -13.26 -0.82
CA GLU A 184 -22.49 -12.74 -2.17
C GLU A 184 -21.19 -12.34 -2.88
N SER A 185 -20.04 -12.43 -2.21
CA SER A 185 -18.72 -12.12 -2.79
C SER A 185 -18.61 -10.70 -3.36
N ARG A 186 -19.30 -9.71 -2.77
CA ARG A 186 -19.54 -8.36 -3.34
C ARG A 186 -18.27 -7.61 -3.71
N TYR A 187 -17.18 -7.79 -2.97
CA TYR A 187 -15.92 -7.04 -3.16
C TYR A 187 -14.76 -7.88 -3.69
N ILE A 188 -15.01 -9.13 -4.09
CA ILE A 188 -13.93 -9.97 -4.66
C ILE A 188 -13.34 -9.33 -5.92
N SER A 189 -14.16 -8.68 -6.76
CA SER A 189 -13.68 -7.96 -7.93
C SER A 189 -12.79 -6.76 -7.57
N THR A 190 -13.09 -6.04 -6.47
CA THR A 190 -12.27 -4.93 -5.97
C THR A 190 -10.91 -5.44 -5.49
N VAL A 191 -10.90 -6.52 -4.68
CA VAL A 191 -9.67 -7.17 -4.21
C VAL A 191 -8.81 -7.66 -5.39
N GLN A 192 -9.43 -8.32 -6.38
CA GLN A 192 -8.73 -8.78 -7.58
C GLN A 192 -8.21 -7.62 -8.44
N GLY A 193 -8.98 -6.54 -8.56
CA GLY A 193 -8.56 -5.32 -9.25
C GLY A 193 -7.36 -4.68 -8.57
N SER A 194 -7.35 -4.60 -7.23
CA SER A 194 -6.22 -4.09 -6.46
C SER A 194 -4.97 -4.98 -6.64
N LEU A 195 -5.13 -6.30 -6.59
CA LEU A 195 -4.06 -7.26 -6.88
C LEU A 195 -3.48 -7.09 -8.30
N SER A 196 -4.34 -6.85 -9.30
CA SER A 196 -3.90 -6.57 -10.68
C SER A 196 -3.12 -5.26 -10.74
N ASN A 197 -3.63 -4.19 -10.14
CA ASN A 197 -2.93 -2.90 -10.08
C ASN A 197 -1.52 -3.04 -9.47
N ALA A 198 -1.38 -3.81 -8.37
CA ALA A 198 -0.08 -4.07 -7.74
C ALA A 198 0.90 -4.77 -8.71
N LYS A 199 0.43 -5.79 -9.43
CA LYS A 199 1.23 -6.51 -10.44
C LYS A 199 1.63 -5.61 -11.61
N ASP A 200 0.72 -4.78 -12.11
CA ASP A 200 0.98 -3.85 -13.22
C ASP A 200 1.97 -2.75 -12.80
N LEU A 201 2.02 -2.39 -11.51
CA LEU A 201 3.04 -1.53 -10.91
C LEU A 201 4.37 -2.25 -10.64
N GLY A 202 4.47 -3.55 -10.92
CA GLY A 202 5.67 -4.36 -10.72
C GLY A 202 6.01 -4.61 -9.24
N LEU A 203 5.01 -4.63 -8.36
CA LEU A 203 5.22 -4.92 -6.94
C LEU A 203 5.50 -6.41 -6.75
N THR A 204 6.41 -6.74 -5.84
CA THR A 204 6.85 -8.12 -5.57
C THR A 204 6.68 -8.56 -4.12
N GLY A 205 6.24 -7.66 -3.24
CA GLY A 205 6.07 -7.94 -1.81
C GLY A 205 5.26 -6.87 -1.10
N THR A 206 4.95 -7.10 0.17
CA THR A 206 4.19 -6.22 1.05
C THR A 206 4.93 -6.00 2.38
N PRO A 207 4.72 -4.84 3.03
CA PRO A 207 4.02 -3.67 2.50
C PRO A 207 4.87 -2.89 1.50
N ASP A 208 4.24 -2.25 0.50
CA ASP A 208 4.84 -1.24 -0.38
C ASP A 208 4.00 0.03 -0.31
N PHE A 209 4.66 1.19 -0.31
CA PHE A 209 3.97 2.47 -0.16
C PHE A 209 4.24 3.39 -1.32
N PHE A 210 3.20 4.12 -1.74
CA PHE A 210 3.31 5.23 -2.67
C PHE A 210 2.83 6.51 -2.00
N ILE A 211 3.65 7.56 -2.09
CA ILE A 211 3.39 8.87 -1.50
C ILE A 211 3.17 9.86 -2.63
N ILE A 212 1.94 10.32 -2.80
CA ILE A 212 1.57 11.33 -3.78
C ILE A 212 1.64 12.69 -3.08
N ALA A 213 2.53 13.54 -3.55
CA ALA A 213 2.72 14.89 -3.04
C ALA A 213 1.73 15.90 -3.67
N PRO A 214 1.62 17.15 -3.14
CA PRO A 214 0.75 18.18 -3.69
C PRO A 214 1.05 18.52 -5.16
N ASP A 215 2.32 18.49 -5.55
CA ASP A 215 2.80 18.71 -6.93
C ASP A 215 2.58 17.52 -7.87
N LYS A 216 1.88 16.47 -7.40
CA LYS A 216 1.62 15.20 -8.10
C LYS A 216 2.86 14.33 -8.32
N THR A 217 4.00 14.66 -7.76
CA THR A 217 5.13 13.73 -7.74
C THR A 217 4.81 12.52 -6.86
N VAL A 218 5.27 11.35 -7.29
CA VAL A 218 5.07 10.08 -6.59
C VAL A 218 6.42 9.56 -6.11
N SER A 219 6.49 9.24 -4.82
CA SER A 219 7.66 8.58 -4.21
C SER A 219 7.25 7.20 -3.72
N LYS A 220 8.16 6.22 -3.83
CA LYS A 220 7.92 4.84 -3.36
C LYS A 220 8.78 4.56 -2.13
N ILE A 221 8.18 3.91 -1.11
CA ILE A 221 8.87 3.31 0.03
C ILE A 221 8.59 1.81 -0.01
N VAL A 222 9.63 0.98 0.11
CA VAL A 222 9.54 -0.47 0.04
C VAL A 222 9.71 -1.07 1.43
N GLY A 223 8.78 -1.93 1.82
CA GLY A 223 8.83 -2.69 3.07
C GLY A 223 8.43 -1.89 4.32
N ALA A 224 8.36 -2.57 5.45
CA ALA A 224 8.02 -2.01 6.75
C ALA A 224 9.16 -1.14 7.31
N GLN A 225 9.34 0.04 6.73
CA GLN A 225 10.35 1.00 7.16
C GLN A 225 9.97 1.65 8.50
N PRO A 226 10.96 2.09 9.31
CA PRO A 226 10.71 2.81 10.55
C PRO A 226 10.10 4.20 10.26
N PHE A 227 9.46 4.78 11.29
CA PHE A 227 8.77 6.07 11.21
C PHE A 227 9.62 7.20 10.62
N ASP A 228 10.91 7.27 10.98
CA ASP A 228 11.80 8.35 10.54
C ASP A 228 11.88 8.45 8.99
N VAL A 229 11.80 7.32 8.27
CA VAL A 229 11.81 7.31 6.80
C VAL A 229 10.58 8.03 6.22
N PHE A 230 9.41 7.78 6.81
CA PHE A 230 8.17 8.45 6.43
C PHE A 230 8.17 9.91 6.84
N ASP A 231 8.63 10.22 8.05
CA ASP A 231 8.71 11.56 8.62
C ASP A 231 9.57 12.48 7.75
N GLU A 232 10.78 12.04 7.37
CA GLU A 232 11.68 12.80 6.48
C GLU A 232 11.03 13.06 5.12
N LEU A 233 10.42 12.03 4.52
CA LEU A 233 9.76 12.17 3.23
C LEU A 233 8.56 13.12 3.30
N PHE A 234 7.66 12.96 4.29
CA PHE A 234 6.51 13.85 4.44
C PHE A 234 6.92 15.29 4.68
N LYS A 235 7.93 15.55 5.54
CA LYS A 235 8.48 16.88 5.77
C LYS A 235 9.04 17.52 4.51
N SER A 236 9.70 16.73 3.66
CA SER A 236 10.22 17.22 2.38
C SER A 236 9.11 17.63 1.41
N LYS A 237 8.03 16.81 1.34
CA LYS A 237 6.90 17.01 0.42
C LYS A 237 5.91 18.10 0.88
N LEU A 238 5.88 18.41 2.17
CA LEU A 238 5.06 19.51 2.70
C LEU A 238 5.69 20.89 2.51
N LYS A 239 6.97 20.95 2.13
CA LYS A 239 7.71 22.21 1.85
C LYS A 239 7.73 22.57 0.38
N SER A 240 7.41 21.63 -0.50
CA SER A 240 7.31 21.80 -1.95
C SER A 240 5.92 22.31 -2.33
#